data_7dce5ba026b1c0ddec6d71ee45dcf5cd
#
_entry.id   7dce5ba026b1c0ddec6d71ee45dcf5cd
#
_cell.length_a   1.000
_cell.length_b   1.000
_cell.length_c   1.000
_cell.angle_alpha   90.00
_cell.angle_beta   90.00
_cell.angle_gamma   90.00
#
_symmetry.space_group_name_H-M   'P 1'
#
loop_
_entity.id
_entity.type
_entity.pdbx_description
1 polymer ?
#
loop_
_entity_poly.entity_id
_entity_poly.type
_entity_poly.pdbx_seq_one_letter_code
_entity_poly.pdbx_strand_id
1 'polypeptide(L)'
;MIRLLGIALFATTLVASAQMDKSLTKPVTDEQKIADALRAGPAFVTKDAVIADWPANPKDPNAQYRILRPGKSNWTCLPGAPGYPHDEPMCLDKTSMQWIKDSLAGHPVHITQIGVMYMFAGAWVQDLHGTSHSEDHTYHVGPHVMIITPHDEDLASFSRDGSDGQPYVAHLPGHSELYLVVPYQDLPQQ
;
A
#
# COMPACT_ATOMS: atom_id res chain seq x y z
N MET A 1 -25.79 -48.81 -50.00
CA MET A 1 -26.25 -47.81 -49.02
C MET A 1 -25.23 -47.71 -47.85
N ILE A 2 -24.35 -46.79 -47.93
CA ILE A 2 -23.28 -46.61 -46.92
C ILE A 2 -23.67 -45.37 -46.06
N ARG A 3 -23.94 -45.58 -44.78
CA ARG A 3 -24.22 -44.52 -43.82
C ARG A 3 -22.89 -44.05 -43.18
N LEU A 4 -22.49 -42.82 -43.50
CA LEU A 4 -21.40 -42.13 -42.82
C LEU A 4 -21.91 -41.56 -41.49
N LEU A 5 -21.37 -42.06 -40.38
CA LEU A 5 -21.55 -41.45 -39.06
C LEU A 5 -20.51 -40.32 -38.90
N GLY A 6 -21.00 -39.09 -38.83
CA GLY A 6 -20.17 -37.94 -38.50
C GLY A 6 -19.98 -37.87 -36.96
N ILE A 7 -18.73 -37.97 -36.51
CA ILE A 7 -18.35 -37.73 -35.12
C ILE A 7 -18.07 -36.23 -34.97
N ALA A 8 -18.94 -35.53 -34.25
CA ALA A 8 -18.71 -34.13 -33.84
C ALA A 8 -17.80 -34.09 -32.60
N LEU A 9 -16.58 -33.64 -32.78
CA LEU A 9 -15.68 -33.33 -31.66
C LEU A 9 -16.10 -31.99 -31.03
N PHE A 10 -16.67 -32.04 -29.86
CA PHE A 10 -16.85 -30.84 -29.03
C PHE A 10 -15.54 -30.53 -28.32
N ALA A 11 -14.84 -29.49 -28.74
CA ALA A 11 -13.72 -28.92 -28.01
C ALA A 11 -14.26 -28.06 -26.85
N THR A 12 -14.22 -28.59 -25.66
CA THR A 12 -14.48 -27.79 -24.42
C THR A 12 -13.27 -26.96 -24.11
N THR A 13 -13.32 -25.66 -24.39
CA THR A 13 -12.34 -24.68 -23.89
C THR A 13 -12.56 -24.50 -22.40
N LEU A 14 -11.64 -25.03 -21.58
CA LEU A 14 -11.55 -24.68 -20.18
C LEU A 14 -11.09 -23.22 -20.09
N VAL A 15 -12.01 -22.32 -19.80
CA VAL A 15 -11.68 -20.97 -19.33
C VAL A 15 -11.22 -21.12 -17.88
N ALA A 16 -9.91 -21.11 -17.67
CA ALA A 16 -9.35 -21.01 -16.34
C ALA A 16 -9.66 -19.61 -15.81
N SER A 17 -10.73 -19.49 -15.04
CA SER A 17 -11.00 -18.31 -14.22
C SER A 17 -9.89 -18.23 -13.20
N ALA A 18 -8.97 -17.29 -13.33
CA ALA A 18 -8.05 -16.92 -12.26
C ALA A 18 -8.90 -16.38 -11.10
N GLN A 19 -9.27 -17.25 -10.17
CA GLN A 19 -9.79 -16.81 -8.88
C GLN A 19 -8.65 -16.12 -8.17
N MET A 20 -8.73 -14.79 -8.07
CA MET A 20 -7.91 -14.05 -7.11
C MET A 20 -8.23 -14.61 -5.72
N ASP A 21 -7.24 -15.28 -5.15
CA ASP A 21 -7.31 -15.87 -3.82
C ASP A 21 -7.51 -14.72 -2.80
N LYS A 22 -8.71 -14.63 -2.24
CA LYS A 22 -9.10 -13.61 -1.25
C LYS A 22 -8.48 -13.82 0.13
N SER A 23 -7.61 -14.80 0.27
CA SER A 23 -6.93 -15.12 1.51
C SER A 23 -5.44 -14.80 1.41
N LEU A 24 -5.08 -13.54 1.27
CA LEU A 24 -3.73 -13.11 1.62
C LEU A 24 -3.63 -13.16 3.15
N THR A 25 -3.24 -14.33 3.66
CA THR A 25 -2.83 -14.46 5.07
C THR A 25 -1.64 -13.54 5.29
N LYS A 26 -1.70 -12.73 6.35
CA LYS A 26 -0.58 -11.83 6.70
C LYS A 26 0.73 -12.60 6.80
N PRO A 27 1.85 -12.00 6.34
CA PRO A 27 3.16 -12.63 6.43
C PRO A 27 3.50 -12.94 7.90
N VAL A 28 3.85 -14.19 8.18
CA VAL A 28 4.19 -14.65 9.55
C VAL A 28 5.66 -14.97 9.71
N THR A 29 6.38 -15.40 8.64
CA THR A 29 7.84 -15.62 8.67
C THR A 29 8.61 -14.42 8.16
N ASP A 30 9.91 -14.33 8.49
CA ASP A 30 10.75 -13.23 8.02
C ASP A 30 10.88 -13.22 6.50
N GLU A 31 10.95 -14.38 5.85
CA GLU A 31 10.99 -14.52 4.40
C GLU A 31 9.69 -14.00 3.75
N GLN A 32 8.54 -14.32 4.34
CA GLN A 32 7.25 -13.84 3.88
C GLN A 32 7.13 -12.32 4.05
N LYS A 33 7.58 -11.77 5.19
CA LYS A 33 7.60 -10.33 5.43
C LYS A 33 8.51 -9.58 4.45
N ILE A 34 9.67 -10.14 4.14
CA ILE A 34 10.57 -9.58 3.13
C ILE A 34 9.91 -9.60 1.75
N ALA A 35 9.33 -10.74 1.35
CA ALA A 35 8.65 -10.86 0.06
C ALA A 35 7.47 -9.89 -0.06
N ASP A 36 6.72 -9.71 1.01
CA ASP A 36 5.60 -8.78 1.07
C ASP A 36 6.06 -7.32 0.97
N ALA A 37 7.02 -6.89 1.78
CA ALA A 37 7.57 -5.53 1.73
C ALA A 37 8.14 -5.17 0.35
N LEU A 38 8.65 -6.14 -0.41
CA LEU A 38 9.16 -5.93 -1.77
C LEU A 38 8.06 -5.60 -2.79
N ARG A 39 6.80 -5.92 -2.51
CA ARG A 39 5.66 -5.56 -3.37
C ARG A 39 5.26 -4.09 -3.23
N ALA A 40 5.73 -3.41 -2.18
CA ALA A 40 5.29 -2.06 -1.83
C ALA A 40 5.73 -0.99 -2.81
N GLY A 41 6.79 -1.20 -3.58
CA GLY A 41 7.34 -0.17 -4.46
C GLY A 41 8.02 -0.73 -5.70
N PRO A 42 8.47 0.16 -6.59
CA PRO A 42 9.14 -0.25 -7.83
C PRO A 42 10.48 -0.94 -7.54
N ALA A 43 10.87 -1.88 -8.39
CA ALA A 43 12.06 -2.70 -8.19
C ALA A 43 13.36 -1.89 -8.02
N PHE A 44 13.48 -0.74 -8.69
CA PHE A 44 14.66 0.13 -8.55
C PHE A 44 14.77 0.79 -7.16
N VAL A 45 13.67 0.90 -6.40
CA VAL A 45 13.63 1.34 -5.00
C VAL A 45 13.87 0.15 -4.08
N THR A 46 13.07 -0.91 -4.22
CA THR A 46 13.00 -2.02 -3.26
C THR A 46 14.26 -2.89 -3.24
N LYS A 47 15.00 -2.97 -4.37
CA LYS A 47 16.23 -3.79 -4.44
C LYS A 47 17.29 -3.39 -3.42
N ASP A 48 17.45 -2.07 -3.18
CA ASP A 48 18.47 -1.50 -2.29
C ASP A 48 17.90 -0.94 -0.98
N ALA A 49 16.57 -1.05 -0.77
CA ALA A 49 15.91 -0.59 0.44
C ALA A 49 16.26 -1.48 1.66
N VAL A 50 16.27 -0.87 2.83
CA VAL A 50 16.19 -1.59 4.10
C VAL A 50 14.80 -2.24 4.17
N ILE A 51 14.73 -3.54 4.47
CA ILE A 51 13.47 -4.18 4.83
C ILE A 51 13.43 -4.32 6.35
N ALA A 52 12.40 -3.76 6.96
CA ALA A 52 12.24 -3.80 8.41
C ALA A 52 10.86 -4.35 8.79
N ASP A 53 10.78 -4.91 9.98
CA ASP A 53 9.53 -5.35 10.60
C ASP A 53 8.95 -4.25 11.47
N TRP A 54 7.64 -4.25 11.62
CA TRP A 54 6.98 -3.38 12.56
C TRP A 54 7.41 -3.69 14.00
N PRO A 55 7.54 -2.68 14.86
CA PRO A 55 7.72 -2.91 16.29
C PRO A 55 6.44 -3.50 16.91
N ALA A 56 6.59 -4.19 18.03
CA ALA A 56 5.45 -4.79 18.73
C ALA A 56 4.40 -3.75 19.17
N ASN A 57 4.82 -2.53 19.44
CA ASN A 57 3.96 -1.39 19.71
C ASN A 57 4.38 -0.19 18.83
N PRO A 58 3.76 0.00 17.66
CA PRO A 58 4.08 1.13 16.78
C PRO A 58 3.74 2.51 17.37
N LYS A 59 2.91 2.55 18.43
CA LYS A 59 2.54 3.77 19.14
C LYS A 59 3.58 4.24 20.15
N ASP A 60 4.61 3.42 20.43
CA ASP A 60 5.72 3.83 21.29
C ASP A 60 6.69 4.69 20.45
N PRO A 61 6.92 5.97 20.83
CA PRO A 61 7.83 6.85 20.08
C PRO A 61 9.28 6.36 20.05
N ASN A 62 9.68 5.50 21.01
CA ASN A 62 10.99 4.89 21.07
C ASN A 62 11.04 3.49 20.41
N ALA A 63 9.96 3.08 19.76
CA ALA A 63 9.88 1.77 19.16
C ALA A 63 10.98 1.55 18.11
N GLN A 64 11.63 0.38 18.19
CA GLN A 64 12.68 0.01 17.27
C GLN A 64 12.13 -0.94 16.19
N TYR A 65 12.38 -0.60 14.95
CA TYR A 65 12.05 -1.43 13.79
C TYR A 65 13.14 -2.49 13.62
N ARG A 66 12.75 -3.76 13.64
CA ARG A 66 13.68 -4.88 13.48
C ARG A 66 14.10 -5.02 12.02
N ILE A 67 15.38 -4.95 11.74
CA ILE A 67 15.89 -5.11 10.37
C ILE A 67 15.79 -6.58 9.96
N LEU A 68 15.04 -6.85 8.89
CA LEU A 68 14.92 -8.18 8.26
C LEU A 68 15.95 -8.38 7.17
N ARG A 69 16.22 -7.31 6.40
CA ARG A 69 17.23 -7.28 5.35
C ARG A 69 17.91 -5.91 5.35
N PRO A 70 19.23 -5.82 5.47
CA PRO A 70 19.95 -4.57 5.35
C PRO A 70 19.83 -4.00 3.91
N GLY A 71 19.88 -2.68 3.79
CA GLY A 71 19.83 -1.95 2.52
C GLY A 71 20.98 -0.98 2.36
N LYS A 72 21.08 -0.35 1.19
CA LYS A 72 22.13 0.63 0.82
C LYS A 72 21.55 2.00 0.46
N SER A 73 20.23 2.13 0.43
CA SER A 73 19.53 3.36 0.09
C SER A 73 18.88 4.01 1.32
N ASN A 74 18.31 5.18 1.13
CA ASN A 74 17.53 5.89 2.16
C ASN A 74 16.06 5.42 2.25
N TRP A 75 15.72 4.33 1.58
CA TRP A 75 14.38 3.75 1.61
C TRP A 75 14.29 2.66 2.67
N THR A 76 13.15 2.64 3.37
CA THR A 76 12.76 1.54 4.26
C THR A 76 11.43 0.99 3.78
N CYS A 77 11.36 -0.32 3.50
CA CYS A 77 10.11 -0.98 3.17
C CYS A 77 9.66 -1.85 4.35
N LEU A 78 8.37 -1.78 4.63
CA LEU A 78 7.69 -2.48 5.71
C LEU A 78 6.66 -3.44 5.12
N PRO A 79 6.47 -4.63 5.67
CA PRO A 79 5.35 -5.51 5.33
C PRO A 79 4.04 -4.92 5.84
N GLY A 80 2.92 -5.52 5.49
CA GLY A 80 1.62 -5.14 6.04
C GLY A 80 1.62 -5.06 7.57
N ALA A 81 1.02 -3.99 8.10
CA ALA A 81 1.07 -3.70 9.54
C ALA A 81 0.35 -4.77 10.37
N PRO A 82 0.92 -5.21 11.51
CA PRO A 82 0.26 -6.14 12.41
C PRO A 82 -0.99 -5.50 13.02
N GLY A 83 -2.06 -6.30 13.18
CA GLY A 83 -3.33 -5.79 13.74
C GLY A 83 -4.26 -5.13 12.73
N TYR A 84 -3.79 -4.77 11.55
CA TYR A 84 -4.64 -4.33 10.45
C TYR A 84 -5.32 -5.53 9.78
N PRO A 85 -6.58 -5.41 9.33
CA PRO A 85 -7.28 -6.52 8.69
C PRO A 85 -6.73 -6.88 7.31
N HIS A 86 -6.10 -5.91 6.64
CA HIS A 86 -5.59 -6.03 5.28
C HIS A 86 -4.07 -5.98 5.23
N ASP A 87 -3.52 -6.52 4.13
CA ASP A 87 -2.08 -6.54 3.88
C ASP A 87 -1.72 -5.32 3.02
N GLU A 88 -1.03 -4.35 3.64
CA GLU A 88 -0.73 -3.03 3.07
C GLU A 88 0.75 -2.70 3.25
N PRO A 89 1.64 -3.38 2.52
CA PRO A 89 3.06 -3.10 2.60
C PRO A 89 3.37 -1.71 2.03
N MET A 90 4.37 -1.05 2.59
CA MET A 90 4.76 0.31 2.21
C MET A 90 6.28 0.48 2.12
N CYS A 91 6.75 1.28 1.17
CA CYS A 91 8.13 1.73 1.07
C CYS A 91 8.21 3.25 1.30
N LEU A 92 8.94 3.65 2.32
CA LEU A 92 9.03 5.02 2.81
C LEU A 92 10.43 5.57 2.63
N ASP A 93 10.54 6.81 2.18
CA ASP A 93 11.78 7.56 2.33
C ASP A 93 12.00 7.97 3.79
N LYS A 94 13.12 8.65 4.07
CA LYS A 94 13.47 9.07 5.43
C LYS A 94 12.41 10.00 6.05
N THR A 95 11.86 10.91 5.25
CA THR A 95 10.86 11.89 5.70
C THR A 95 9.53 11.20 6.01
N SER A 96 9.06 10.36 5.10
CA SER A 96 7.82 9.58 5.31
C SER A 96 7.95 8.60 6.47
N MET A 97 9.14 8.03 6.68
CA MET A 97 9.40 7.18 7.85
C MET A 97 9.32 7.94 9.17
N GLN A 98 9.77 9.20 9.21
CA GLN A 98 9.58 10.06 10.38
C GLN A 98 8.10 10.41 10.57
N TRP A 99 7.43 10.79 9.47
CA TRP A 99 6.01 11.12 9.49
C TRP A 99 5.15 10.00 10.06
N ILE A 100 5.32 8.76 9.58
CA ILE A 100 4.51 7.62 10.06
C ILE A 100 4.80 7.30 11.53
N LYS A 101 6.06 7.44 11.99
CA LYS A 101 6.42 7.23 13.39
C LYS A 101 5.74 8.25 14.31
N ASP A 102 5.80 9.51 13.96
CA ASP A 102 5.19 10.59 14.75
C ASP A 102 3.66 10.44 14.78
N SER A 103 3.04 10.21 13.61
CA SER A 103 1.60 10.01 13.51
C SER A 103 1.12 8.83 14.35
N LEU A 104 1.73 7.65 14.24
CA LEU A 104 1.33 6.47 15.02
C LEU A 104 1.55 6.63 16.53
N ALA A 105 2.57 7.39 16.92
CA ALA A 105 2.82 7.73 18.32
C ALA A 105 1.87 8.81 18.87
N GLY A 106 1.06 9.45 18.02
CA GLY A 106 0.20 10.57 18.39
C GLY A 106 0.98 11.84 18.73
N HIS A 107 2.18 11.97 18.20
CA HIS A 107 3.01 13.16 18.34
C HIS A 107 2.74 14.15 17.21
N PRO A 108 2.92 15.47 17.45
CA PRO A 108 2.95 16.43 16.36
C PRO A 108 4.02 16.03 15.34
N VAL A 109 3.63 15.97 14.07
CA VAL A 109 4.55 15.64 12.99
C VAL A 109 5.48 16.83 12.73
N HIS A 110 6.79 16.56 12.77
CA HIS A 110 7.83 17.55 12.51
C HIS A 110 8.71 17.13 11.34
N ILE A 111 8.23 17.40 10.12
CA ILE A 111 9.00 17.22 8.90
C ILE A 111 9.28 18.58 8.25
N THR A 112 10.43 18.71 7.60
CA THR A 112 10.88 19.95 6.95
C THR A 112 11.07 19.81 5.46
N GLN A 113 10.83 18.61 4.92
CA GLN A 113 10.99 18.28 3.52
C GLN A 113 9.81 17.43 3.07
N ILE A 114 9.54 17.44 1.77
CA ILE A 114 8.57 16.53 1.16
C ILE A 114 9.04 15.09 1.35
N GLY A 115 8.12 14.24 1.77
CA GLY A 115 8.31 12.79 1.85
C GLY A 115 7.57 12.07 0.75
N VAL A 116 8.07 10.90 0.37
CA VAL A 116 7.44 10.02 -0.63
C VAL A 116 7.29 8.63 -0.04
N MET A 117 6.10 8.05 -0.24
CA MET A 117 5.79 6.68 0.16
C MET A 117 5.16 5.95 -1.03
N TYR A 118 5.61 4.72 -1.28
CA TYR A 118 5.01 3.82 -2.25
C TYR A 118 4.12 2.79 -1.57
N MET A 119 2.93 2.56 -2.14
CA MET A 119 2.00 1.50 -1.74
C MET A 119 1.48 0.78 -2.99
N PHE A 120 2.38 0.08 -3.70
CA PHE A 120 2.07 -0.57 -4.99
C PHE A 120 1.26 -1.85 -4.85
N ALA A 121 1.14 -2.41 -3.65
CA ALA A 121 0.18 -3.47 -3.36
C ALA A 121 -1.25 -2.93 -3.14
N GLY A 122 -1.42 -1.62 -3.12
CA GLY A 122 -2.68 -0.96 -2.76
C GLY A 122 -2.87 -0.86 -1.25
N ALA A 123 -3.97 -0.23 -0.86
CA ALA A 123 -4.40 -0.11 0.52
C ALA A 123 -5.92 -0.18 0.62
N TRP A 124 -6.42 -0.53 1.80
CA TRP A 124 -7.84 -0.44 2.14
C TRP A 124 -8.05 0.78 3.03
N VAL A 125 -8.86 1.71 2.58
CA VAL A 125 -9.20 2.92 3.31
C VAL A 125 -10.67 2.90 3.70
N GLN A 126 -10.99 3.45 4.86
CA GLN A 126 -12.36 3.43 5.39
C GLN A 126 -13.28 4.41 4.66
N ASP A 127 -12.74 5.45 4.05
CA ASP A 127 -13.55 6.44 3.31
C ASP A 127 -12.68 7.27 2.37
N LEU A 128 -13.01 7.28 1.08
CA LEU A 128 -12.35 8.13 0.08
C LEU A 128 -12.60 9.63 0.33
N HIS A 129 -13.67 9.96 1.04
CA HIS A 129 -14.03 11.36 1.35
C HIS A 129 -13.49 11.84 2.71
N GLY A 130 -12.88 10.97 3.51
CA GLY A 130 -12.30 11.31 4.81
C GLY A 130 -13.33 11.78 5.86
N THR A 131 -14.62 11.48 5.68
CA THR A 131 -15.71 12.05 6.48
C THR A 131 -16.48 11.05 7.33
N SER A 132 -16.37 9.74 7.08
CA SER A 132 -17.08 8.74 7.85
C SER A 132 -16.13 7.74 8.51
N HIS A 133 -16.31 7.53 9.81
CA HIS A 133 -15.64 6.50 10.58
C HIS A 133 -16.45 5.19 10.63
N SER A 134 -17.35 4.95 9.67
CA SER A 134 -18.14 3.73 9.68
C SER A 134 -17.28 2.57 9.17
N GLU A 135 -17.13 1.54 9.97
CA GLU A 135 -16.38 0.32 9.65
C GLU A 135 -16.94 -0.43 8.43
N ASP A 136 -18.13 -0.06 7.96
CA ASP A 136 -18.84 -0.70 6.87
C ASP A 136 -18.46 -0.21 5.46
N HIS A 137 -17.65 0.85 5.35
CA HIS A 137 -17.26 1.44 4.06
C HIS A 137 -15.76 1.44 3.84
N THR A 138 -15.19 0.24 3.63
CA THR A 138 -13.80 0.11 3.18
C THR A 138 -13.73 0.10 1.67
N TYR A 139 -12.84 0.93 1.12
CA TYR A 139 -12.54 0.99 -0.32
C TYR A 139 -11.13 0.50 -0.56
N HIS A 140 -10.94 -0.29 -1.59
CA HIS A 140 -9.60 -0.65 -2.05
C HIS A 140 -9.06 0.44 -2.97
N VAL A 141 -8.04 1.13 -2.50
CA VAL A 141 -7.23 2.01 -3.34
C VAL A 141 -6.15 1.15 -3.99
N GLY A 142 -6.13 1.12 -5.31
CA GLY A 142 -5.12 0.39 -6.08
C GLY A 142 -3.69 0.90 -5.83
N PRO A 143 -2.71 0.46 -6.64
CA PRO A 143 -1.34 0.97 -6.56
C PRO A 143 -1.30 2.50 -6.56
N HIS A 144 -0.58 3.08 -5.61
CA HIS A 144 -0.48 4.53 -5.49
C HIS A 144 0.84 4.98 -4.85
N VAL A 145 1.10 6.27 -5.01
CA VAL A 145 2.18 7.00 -4.33
C VAL A 145 1.54 7.99 -3.37
N MET A 146 2.06 8.09 -2.17
CA MET A 146 1.69 9.14 -1.22
C MET A 146 2.79 10.20 -1.19
N ILE A 147 2.38 11.46 -1.21
CA ILE A 147 3.27 12.62 -1.04
C ILE A 147 2.91 13.27 0.30
N ILE A 148 3.89 13.38 1.15
CA ILE A 148 3.78 14.00 2.46
C ILE A 148 4.41 15.38 2.39
N THR A 149 3.71 16.42 2.80
CA THR A 149 4.20 17.81 2.78
C THR A 149 4.42 18.33 4.20
N PRO A 150 5.36 19.25 4.42
CA PRO A 150 5.57 19.90 5.72
C PRO A 150 4.35 20.71 6.20
N HIS A 151 3.53 21.19 5.28
CA HIS A 151 2.41 22.07 5.57
C HIS A 151 1.15 21.59 4.84
N ASP A 152 0.04 21.44 5.55
CA ASP A 152 -1.24 21.01 5.00
C ASP A 152 -1.79 21.98 3.93
N GLU A 153 -1.46 23.26 4.04
CA GLU A 153 -1.83 24.28 3.06
C GLU A 153 -1.25 24.04 1.65
N ASP A 154 -0.15 23.32 1.54
CA ASP A 154 0.43 22.91 0.25
C ASP A 154 -0.49 21.99 -0.54
N LEU A 155 -1.42 21.32 0.15
CA LEU A 155 -2.39 20.39 -0.42
C LEU A 155 -3.77 21.00 -0.66
N ALA A 156 -3.97 22.27 -0.31
CA ALA A 156 -5.30 22.93 -0.33
C ALA A 156 -5.98 22.98 -1.72
N SER A 157 -5.19 22.90 -2.81
CA SER A 157 -5.71 22.91 -4.17
C SER A 157 -6.19 21.55 -4.69
N PHE A 158 -5.90 20.46 -3.99
CA PHE A 158 -6.30 19.12 -4.41
C PHE A 158 -7.70 18.77 -3.89
N SER A 159 -8.40 17.93 -4.66
CA SER A 159 -9.69 17.36 -4.26
C SER A 159 -9.53 16.46 -3.05
N ARG A 160 -10.59 16.28 -2.28
CA ARG A 160 -10.71 15.20 -1.29
C ARG A 160 -11.43 13.97 -1.85
N ASP A 161 -11.93 14.07 -3.09
CA ASP A 161 -12.59 12.99 -3.81
C ASP A 161 -11.62 12.38 -4.83
N GLY A 162 -11.28 11.11 -4.65
CA GLY A 162 -10.40 10.36 -5.54
C GLY A 162 -11.14 9.42 -6.50
N SER A 163 -12.48 9.54 -6.58
CA SER A 163 -13.32 8.64 -7.40
C SER A 163 -13.09 8.74 -8.89
N ASP A 164 -12.56 9.86 -9.37
CA ASP A 164 -12.24 10.13 -10.77
C ASP A 164 -10.81 9.71 -11.17
N GLY A 165 -10.04 9.15 -10.22
CA GLY A 165 -8.65 8.72 -10.46
C GLY A 165 -7.62 9.86 -10.49
N GLN A 166 -8.03 11.10 -10.22
CA GLN A 166 -7.10 12.22 -10.06
C GLN A 166 -6.40 12.16 -8.68
N PRO A 167 -5.25 12.85 -8.51
CA PRO A 167 -4.66 12.99 -7.19
C PRO A 167 -5.61 13.65 -6.20
N TYR A 168 -5.69 13.10 -4.99
CA TYR A 168 -6.60 13.57 -3.94
C TYR A 168 -5.94 13.56 -2.57
N VAL A 169 -6.48 14.38 -1.66
CA VAL A 169 -5.99 14.50 -0.28
C VAL A 169 -6.74 13.54 0.63
N ALA A 170 -5.99 12.81 1.43
CA ALA A 170 -6.51 11.90 2.45
C ALA A 170 -5.79 12.13 3.80
N HIS A 171 -6.21 11.41 4.83
CA HIS A 171 -5.56 11.35 6.14
C HIS A 171 -5.55 9.90 6.65
N LEU A 172 -4.63 9.58 7.56
CA LEU A 172 -4.65 8.29 8.25
C LEU A 172 -5.91 8.20 9.12
N PRO A 173 -6.57 7.03 9.19
CA PRO A 173 -7.71 6.84 10.07
C PRO A 173 -7.38 7.20 11.53
N GLY A 174 -8.17 8.13 12.11
CA GLY A 174 -7.96 8.61 13.47
C GLY A 174 -6.85 9.66 13.65
N HIS A 175 -6.27 10.17 12.55
CA HIS A 175 -5.22 11.19 12.54
C HIS A 175 -5.67 12.40 11.72
N SER A 176 -5.08 13.57 12.00
CA SER A 176 -5.40 14.83 11.30
C SER A 176 -4.45 15.17 10.17
N GLU A 177 -3.29 14.53 10.13
CA GLU A 177 -2.22 14.80 9.20
C GLU A 177 -2.63 14.42 7.77
N LEU A 178 -2.53 15.38 6.87
CA LEU A 178 -2.90 15.20 5.46
C LEU A 178 -1.75 14.64 4.64
N TYR A 179 -2.10 13.92 3.58
CA TYR A 179 -1.19 13.50 2.53
C TYR A 179 -1.90 13.49 1.18
N LEU A 180 -1.12 13.63 0.10
CA LEU A 180 -1.63 13.52 -1.26
C LEU A 180 -1.51 12.06 -1.71
N VAL A 181 -2.59 11.47 -2.16
CA VAL A 181 -2.63 10.19 -2.86
C VAL A 181 -2.54 10.45 -4.35
N VAL A 182 -1.56 9.86 -5.01
CA VAL A 182 -1.39 9.87 -6.46
C VAL A 182 -1.64 8.46 -6.97
N PRO A 183 -2.82 8.15 -7.53
CA PRO A 183 -3.11 6.83 -8.07
C PRO A 183 -2.13 6.47 -9.19
N TYR A 184 -1.64 5.24 -9.15
CA TYR A 184 -0.79 4.67 -10.19
C TYR A 184 -1.56 3.52 -10.84
N GLN A 185 -1.86 3.65 -12.11
CA GLN A 185 -2.40 2.54 -12.88
C GLN A 185 -1.23 1.89 -13.63
N ASP A 186 -1.08 0.58 -13.47
CA ASP A 186 -0.20 -0.19 -14.34
C ASP A 186 -0.64 0.03 -15.79
N LEU A 187 0.17 0.77 -16.54
CA LEU A 187 0.00 0.79 -17.98
C LEU A 187 0.26 -0.65 -18.46
N PRO A 188 -0.60 -1.21 -19.33
CA PRO A 188 -0.35 -2.53 -19.92
C PRO A 188 1.08 -2.52 -20.46
N GLN A 189 1.88 -3.50 -20.07
CA GLN A 189 3.22 -3.70 -20.63
C GLN A 189 3.05 -3.88 -22.14
N GLN A 190 3.58 -2.96 -22.94
CA GLN A 190 3.57 -3.04 -24.41
C GLN A 190 4.53 -4.11 -24.88
#